data_c76b5de7e90519425bd4d6e6b8330586
#
_entry.id   c76b5de7e90519425bd4d6e6b8330586
#
_cell.length_a   1.000
_cell.length_b   1.000
_cell.length_c   1.000
_cell.angle_alpha   90.00
_cell.angle_beta   90.00
_cell.angle_gamma   90.00
#
_symmetry.space_group_name_H-M   'P 1'
#
loop_
_entity.id
_entity.type
_entity.pdbx_description
1 polymer ?
#
loop_
_entity_poly.entity_id
_entity_poly.type
_entity_poly.pdbx_seq_one_letter_code
_entity_poly.pdbx_strand_id
1 'polypeptide(L)'
;ENVYYATGFESVMDGWRLPEPISGVYIPLRKDEPTTLLLPEASLISLLVAEREGCPIYFESLKTFDLLNFCVMARAEDLHLKLEQTASERLTHFASQIEGKCEPDILIALAAMLKKRANQKKLILFDDMRVALKLVQSIGQRYGDSYDMLFKVRAIKTNEELDIFRRSGAKADRVMGHTVSLLSEGKTWAHVEKAVAKFMIDEDINPLPTSPMLFGGTYDLAFKPDLFRTLFNQNFEPGQIVILETQGQYHKAWIDINR
;
A
#
# COMPACT_ATOMS: atom_id res chain seq x y z
N GLU A 1 0.99 -0.44 3.90
CA GLU A 1 1.05 1.03 4.01
C GLU A 1 2.19 1.48 4.91
N ASN A 2 2.29 1.00 6.16
CA ASN A 2 3.35 1.40 7.09
C ASN A 2 4.74 0.93 6.65
N VAL A 3 4.86 -0.20 5.97
CA VAL A 3 6.14 -0.65 5.37
C VAL A 3 6.62 0.34 4.33
N TYR A 4 5.75 0.75 3.41
CA TYR A 4 6.08 1.78 2.42
C TYR A 4 6.48 3.10 3.08
N TYR A 5 5.71 3.56 4.06
CA TYR A 5 6.00 4.81 4.78
C TYR A 5 7.40 4.77 5.44
N ALA A 6 7.76 3.64 6.03
CA ALA A 6 9.02 3.49 6.75
C ALA A 6 10.24 3.25 5.84
N THR A 7 10.05 2.62 4.68
CA THR A 7 11.16 2.14 3.83
C THR A 7 11.15 2.67 2.42
N GLY A 8 10.05 3.23 1.93
CA GLY A 8 9.84 3.56 0.51
C GLY A 8 9.60 2.34 -0.38
N PHE A 9 9.59 1.12 0.19
CA PHE A 9 9.39 -0.12 -0.57
C PHE A 9 7.91 -0.52 -0.62
N GLU A 10 7.47 -0.91 -1.83
CA GLU A 10 6.18 -1.55 -2.07
C GLU A 10 6.38 -2.81 -2.89
N SER A 11 5.80 -3.91 -2.44
CA SER A 11 5.74 -5.14 -3.21
C SER A 11 4.55 -5.10 -4.17
N VAL A 12 4.71 -5.65 -5.36
CA VAL A 12 3.59 -5.88 -6.30
C VAL A 12 2.50 -6.77 -5.68
N MET A 13 2.86 -7.52 -4.64
CA MET A 13 1.95 -8.41 -3.93
C MET A 13 1.15 -7.68 -2.82
N ASP A 14 1.50 -6.45 -2.46
CA ASP A 14 0.83 -5.71 -1.37
C ASP A 14 -0.67 -5.44 -1.66
N GLY A 15 -1.07 -5.52 -2.94
CA GLY A 15 -2.48 -5.48 -3.34
C GLY A 15 -3.27 -6.77 -3.09
N TRP A 16 -2.61 -7.87 -2.75
CA TRP A 16 -3.25 -9.14 -2.50
C TRP A 16 -3.85 -9.17 -1.09
N ARG A 17 -5.11 -9.52 -0.99
CA ARG A 17 -5.81 -9.64 0.29
C ARG A 17 -5.54 -10.99 0.94
N LEU A 18 -4.34 -11.18 1.44
CA LEU A 18 -3.97 -12.39 2.17
C LEU A 18 -4.29 -12.25 3.67
N PRO A 19 -4.53 -13.36 4.38
CA PRO A 19 -4.81 -13.35 5.81
C PRO A 19 -3.59 -12.95 6.65
N GLU A 20 -2.39 -13.15 6.12
CA GLU A 20 -1.12 -12.76 6.75
C GLU A 20 -0.54 -11.51 6.07
N PRO A 21 0.26 -10.71 6.78
CA PRO A 21 1.00 -9.61 6.16
C PRO A 21 1.95 -10.14 5.08
N ILE A 22 2.04 -9.43 3.97
CA ILE A 22 2.90 -9.81 2.83
C ILE A 22 4.30 -9.23 2.98
N SER A 23 4.45 -8.16 3.71
CA SER A 23 5.72 -7.52 3.99
C SER A 23 5.76 -6.98 5.41
N GLY A 24 6.94 -6.78 5.94
CA GLY A 24 7.12 -6.23 7.27
C GLY A 24 8.40 -5.41 7.36
N VAL A 25 8.45 -4.50 8.31
CA VAL A 25 9.66 -3.78 8.66
C VAL A 25 9.85 -3.78 10.16
N TYR A 26 11.05 -4.14 10.59
CA TYR A 26 11.47 -3.98 11.97
C TYR A 26 12.31 -2.70 12.10
N ILE A 27 11.84 -1.78 12.91
CA ILE A 27 12.54 -0.52 13.18
C ILE A 27 13.04 -0.54 14.62
N PRO A 28 14.36 -0.66 14.85
CA PRO A 28 14.92 -0.59 16.20
C PRO A 28 14.89 0.85 16.73
N LEU A 29 14.65 1.02 18.02
CA LEU A 29 14.82 2.33 18.67
C LEU A 29 16.29 2.66 18.95
N ARG A 30 17.18 1.72 18.78
CA ARG A 30 18.62 1.88 18.97
C ARG A 30 19.31 2.08 17.63
N LYS A 31 20.19 3.05 17.55
CA LYS A 31 20.94 3.40 16.33
C LYS A 31 21.98 2.34 15.91
N ASP A 32 22.37 1.46 16.82
CA ASP A 32 23.34 0.37 16.61
C ASP A 32 22.71 -0.93 16.10
N GLU A 33 21.40 -0.98 15.98
CA GLU A 33 20.68 -2.12 15.41
C GLU A 33 20.13 -1.76 14.02
N PRO A 34 20.21 -2.65 13.01
CA PRO A 34 19.75 -2.34 11.66
C PRO A 34 18.23 -2.38 11.53
N THR A 35 17.70 -1.43 10.78
CA THR A 35 16.34 -1.49 10.25
C THR A 35 16.26 -2.66 9.26
N THR A 36 15.38 -3.62 9.54
CA THR A 36 15.28 -4.86 8.78
C THR A 36 13.99 -4.91 8.01
N LEU A 37 14.10 -5.02 6.68
CA LEU A 37 12.96 -5.26 5.78
C LEU A 37 12.71 -6.78 5.70
N LEU A 38 11.45 -7.20 5.80
CA LEU A 38 11.01 -8.59 5.64
C LEU A 38 10.11 -8.68 4.41
N LEU A 39 10.48 -9.49 3.45
CA LEU A 39 9.69 -9.71 2.24
C LEU A 39 9.56 -11.19 1.89
N PRO A 40 8.53 -11.55 1.11
CA PRO A 40 8.55 -12.80 0.37
C PRO A 40 9.75 -12.83 -0.57
N GLU A 41 10.35 -13.99 -0.76
CA GLU A 41 11.44 -14.17 -1.72
C GLU A 41 11.02 -13.73 -3.12
N ALA A 42 9.77 -14.01 -3.52
CA ALA A 42 9.20 -13.57 -4.80
C ALA A 42 9.19 -12.03 -4.97
N SER A 43 9.18 -11.26 -3.87
CA SER A 43 9.20 -9.78 -3.92
C SER A 43 10.60 -9.18 -4.12
N LEU A 44 11.66 -9.98 -4.14
CA LEU A 44 13.00 -9.51 -4.46
C LEU A 44 13.09 -8.89 -5.86
N ILE A 45 12.29 -9.39 -6.79
CA ILE A 45 12.20 -8.80 -8.14
C ILE A 45 11.68 -7.36 -8.07
N SER A 46 10.67 -7.10 -7.22
CA SER A 46 10.14 -5.73 -7.02
C SER A 46 11.20 -4.80 -6.44
N LEU A 47 12.02 -5.31 -5.51
CA LEU A 47 13.12 -4.56 -4.92
C LEU A 47 14.19 -4.19 -5.96
N LEU A 48 14.53 -5.15 -6.83
CA LEU A 48 15.45 -4.95 -7.95
C LEU A 48 14.96 -3.88 -8.93
N VAL A 49 13.68 -3.96 -9.30
CA VAL A 49 13.07 -3.00 -10.23
C VAL A 49 13.07 -1.61 -9.61
N ALA A 50 12.63 -1.50 -8.36
CA ALA A 50 12.58 -0.23 -7.66
C ALA A 50 13.96 0.44 -7.52
N GLU A 51 15.01 -0.35 -7.23
CA GLU A 51 16.36 0.19 -7.15
C GLU A 51 16.89 0.63 -8.52
N ARG A 52 16.64 -0.15 -9.57
CA ARG A 52 17.01 0.20 -10.95
C ARG A 52 16.33 1.50 -11.42
N GLU A 53 15.11 1.73 -10.98
CA GLU A 53 14.34 2.95 -11.27
C GLU A 53 14.74 4.14 -10.39
N GLY A 54 15.70 3.94 -9.48
CA GLY A 54 16.18 4.99 -8.59
C GLY A 54 15.19 5.35 -7.48
N CYS A 55 14.26 4.46 -7.14
CA CYS A 55 13.35 4.67 -6.02
C CYS A 55 14.14 4.71 -4.71
N PRO A 56 13.92 5.71 -3.84
CA PRO A 56 14.60 5.78 -2.56
C PRO A 56 14.04 4.70 -1.61
N ILE A 57 14.83 3.66 -1.34
CA ILE A 57 14.47 2.58 -0.43
C ILE A 57 15.44 2.56 0.75
N TYR A 58 14.88 2.58 1.97
CA TYR A 58 15.63 2.72 3.22
C TYR A 58 15.51 1.45 4.08
N PHE A 59 16.54 0.64 4.10
CA PHE A 59 16.74 -0.45 5.06
C PHE A 59 18.24 -0.80 5.11
N GLU A 60 18.66 -1.49 6.17
CA GLU A 60 20.07 -1.85 6.42
C GLU A 60 20.26 -3.36 6.44
N SER A 61 19.18 -4.12 6.57
CA SER A 61 19.18 -5.58 6.60
C SER A 61 17.93 -6.12 5.92
N LEU A 62 18.05 -7.30 5.31
CA LEU A 62 16.98 -7.97 4.60
C LEU A 62 16.77 -9.38 5.17
N LYS A 63 15.50 -9.79 5.29
CA LYS A 63 15.09 -11.16 5.56
C LYS A 63 14.01 -11.58 4.59
N THR A 64 14.10 -12.83 4.15
CA THR A 64 13.11 -13.40 3.25
C THR A 64 12.38 -14.57 3.89
N PHE A 65 11.18 -14.80 3.40
CA PHE A 65 10.33 -15.93 3.77
C PHE A 65 9.59 -16.44 2.53
N ASP A 66 9.16 -17.70 2.59
CA ASP A 66 8.34 -18.29 1.56
C ASP A 66 6.87 -17.84 1.70
N LEU A 67 6.26 -17.44 0.61
CA LEU A 67 4.86 -17.07 0.58
C LEU A 67 4.04 -18.19 -0.09
N LEU A 68 3.36 -19.00 0.71
CA LEU A 68 2.40 -20.01 0.25
C LEU A 68 3.01 -21.10 -0.68
N ASN A 69 4.27 -21.44 -0.55
CA ASN A 69 4.98 -22.30 -1.49
C ASN A 69 4.90 -21.79 -2.95
N PHE A 70 4.62 -20.51 -3.15
CA PHE A 70 4.54 -19.86 -4.46
C PHE A 70 5.92 -19.62 -5.08
N CYS A 71 6.96 -19.81 -4.31
CA CYS A 71 8.36 -19.57 -4.71
C CYS A 71 8.93 -20.58 -5.67
N VAL A 72 8.12 -21.48 -6.21
CA VAL A 72 8.53 -22.38 -7.30
C VAL A 72 8.99 -21.61 -8.56
N MET A 73 8.66 -20.32 -8.66
CA MET A 73 8.92 -19.51 -9.85
C MET A 73 10.18 -18.64 -9.77
N ALA A 74 10.80 -18.50 -8.62
CA ALA A 74 12.04 -17.74 -8.45
C ALA A 74 12.88 -18.38 -7.37
N ARG A 75 13.51 -19.51 -7.69
CA ARG A 75 14.54 -20.05 -6.80
C ARG A 75 15.63 -19.02 -6.63
N ALA A 76 16.20 -18.92 -5.43
CA ALA A 76 17.32 -18.04 -5.16
C ALA A 76 18.44 -18.16 -6.20
N GLU A 77 18.65 -19.38 -6.71
CA GLU A 77 19.57 -19.69 -7.80
C GLU A 77 19.24 -18.96 -9.10
N ASP A 78 17.96 -18.85 -9.49
CA ASP A 78 17.54 -18.13 -10.70
C ASP A 78 17.63 -16.62 -10.52
N LEU A 79 17.43 -16.13 -9.31
CA LEU A 79 17.63 -14.73 -8.93
C LEU A 79 19.13 -14.39 -8.93
N HIS A 80 19.97 -15.27 -8.44
CA HIS A 80 21.43 -15.08 -8.41
C HIS A 80 21.97 -14.85 -9.83
N LEU A 81 21.59 -15.66 -10.80
CA LEU A 81 22.01 -15.53 -12.20
C LEU A 81 21.54 -14.22 -12.85
N LYS A 82 20.37 -13.71 -12.47
CA LYS A 82 19.85 -12.42 -12.98
C LYS A 82 20.36 -11.21 -12.20
N LEU A 83 20.67 -11.36 -10.93
CA LEU A 83 21.24 -10.34 -10.07
C LEU A 83 22.68 -10.01 -10.48
N GLU A 84 23.51 -11.01 -10.80
CA GLU A 84 24.90 -10.81 -11.21
C GLU A 84 25.05 -9.96 -12.49
N GLN A 85 24.02 -9.92 -13.34
CA GLN A 85 24.08 -9.19 -14.62
C GLN A 85 23.56 -7.74 -14.53
N THR A 86 22.77 -7.39 -13.51
CA THR A 86 22.03 -6.10 -13.47
C THR A 86 21.92 -5.44 -12.10
N ALA A 87 22.37 -6.12 -11.04
CA ALA A 87 22.17 -5.64 -9.67
C ALA A 87 23.31 -4.72 -9.22
N SER A 88 22.95 -3.73 -8.41
CA SER A 88 23.93 -2.94 -7.68
C SER A 88 24.71 -3.82 -6.67
N GLU A 89 25.92 -3.38 -6.27
CA GLU A 89 26.72 -4.05 -5.24
C GLU A 89 25.91 -4.23 -3.93
N ARG A 90 25.02 -3.30 -3.64
CA ARG A 90 24.14 -3.36 -2.46
C ARG A 90 23.19 -4.55 -2.52
N LEU A 91 22.52 -4.79 -3.65
CA LEU A 91 21.58 -5.91 -3.79
C LEU A 91 22.29 -7.24 -3.85
N THR A 92 23.47 -7.31 -4.49
CA THR A 92 24.32 -8.49 -4.49
C THR A 92 24.73 -8.85 -3.06
N HIS A 93 25.08 -7.85 -2.25
CA HIS A 93 25.37 -8.04 -0.84
C HIS A 93 24.16 -8.59 -0.07
N PHE A 94 22.96 -8.03 -0.25
CA PHE A 94 21.76 -8.55 0.42
C PHE A 94 21.40 -9.95 -0.06
N ALA A 95 21.50 -10.25 -1.36
CA ALA A 95 21.27 -11.59 -1.89
C ALA A 95 22.15 -12.62 -1.22
N SER A 96 23.44 -12.33 -1.05
CA SER A 96 24.38 -13.24 -0.34
C SER A 96 24.03 -13.46 1.14
N GLN A 97 23.37 -12.51 1.79
CA GLN A 97 22.94 -12.63 3.19
C GLN A 97 21.75 -13.56 3.37
N ILE A 98 20.88 -13.67 2.35
CA ILE A 98 19.65 -14.46 2.43
C ILE A 98 19.78 -15.85 1.82
N GLU A 99 20.84 -16.12 1.09
CA GLU A 99 21.07 -17.41 0.43
C GLU A 99 20.93 -18.57 1.42
N GLY A 100 20.04 -19.52 1.10
CA GLY A 100 19.75 -20.68 1.96
C GLY A 100 19.09 -20.37 3.31
N LYS A 101 18.57 -19.16 3.52
CA LYS A 101 18.01 -18.71 4.82
C LYS A 101 16.55 -18.24 4.70
N CYS A 102 15.83 -18.70 3.69
CA CYS A 102 14.41 -18.40 3.56
C CYS A 102 13.61 -19.10 4.66
N GLU A 103 12.84 -18.32 5.43
CA GLU A 103 11.98 -18.88 6.48
C GLU A 103 10.64 -19.32 5.84
N PRO A 104 9.95 -20.32 6.41
CA PRO A 104 8.71 -20.84 5.81
C PRO A 104 7.57 -19.83 5.68
N ASP A 105 7.51 -18.84 6.58
CA ASP A 105 6.51 -17.77 6.55
C ASP A 105 6.98 -16.53 7.34
N ILE A 106 6.24 -15.42 7.20
CA ILE A 106 6.57 -14.14 7.86
C ILE A 106 6.52 -14.24 9.38
N LEU A 107 5.62 -15.02 9.97
CA LEU A 107 5.49 -15.12 11.42
C LEU A 107 6.68 -15.88 12.01
N ILE A 108 7.16 -16.92 11.33
CA ILE A 108 8.36 -17.66 11.71
C ILE A 108 9.59 -16.75 11.55
N ALA A 109 9.71 -16.02 10.46
CA ALA A 109 10.78 -15.04 10.24
C ALA A 109 10.83 -13.98 11.35
N LEU A 110 9.67 -13.40 11.69
CA LEU A 110 9.53 -12.44 12.78
C LEU A 110 9.86 -13.07 14.14
N ALA A 111 9.33 -14.26 14.42
CA ALA A 111 9.62 -14.96 15.69
C ALA A 111 11.11 -15.26 15.84
N ALA A 112 11.77 -15.74 14.81
CA ALA A 112 13.21 -16.03 14.83
C ALA A 112 14.05 -14.76 15.08
N MET A 113 13.66 -13.65 14.44
CA MET A 113 14.32 -12.36 14.63
C MET A 113 14.11 -11.82 16.05
N LEU A 114 12.89 -11.89 16.57
CA LEU A 114 12.54 -11.37 17.89
C LEU A 114 13.09 -12.25 19.02
N LYS A 115 13.15 -13.57 18.86
CA LYS A 115 13.77 -14.47 19.85
C LYS A 115 15.23 -14.14 20.14
N LYS A 116 16.01 -13.77 19.14
CA LYS A 116 17.40 -13.32 19.33
C LYS A 116 17.51 -12.10 20.25
N ARG A 117 16.42 -11.34 20.37
CA ARG A 117 16.31 -10.11 21.18
C ARG A 117 15.54 -10.32 22.50
N ALA A 118 14.93 -11.49 22.69
CA ALA A 118 14.08 -11.83 23.85
C ALA A 118 14.79 -11.68 25.22
N ASN A 119 16.08 -11.90 25.25
CA ASN A 119 16.89 -11.78 26.51
C ASN A 119 16.95 -10.34 27.04
N GLN A 120 16.40 -9.35 26.34
CA GLN A 120 16.55 -7.94 26.71
C GLN A 120 15.35 -7.37 27.48
N LYS A 121 14.28 -8.15 27.74
CA LYS A 121 13.02 -7.73 28.40
C LYS A 121 12.41 -6.45 27.85
N LYS A 122 12.56 -6.21 26.54
CA LYS A 122 12.10 -4.98 25.87
C LYS A 122 10.63 -5.09 25.48
N LEU A 123 9.98 -3.93 25.40
CA LEU A 123 8.66 -3.80 24.81
C LEU A 123 8.78 -3.81 23.28
N ILE A 124 7.98 -4.62 22.61
CA ILE A 124 7.83 -4.62 21.15
C ILE A 124 6.50 -3.98 20.80
N LEU A 125 6.51 -3.00 19.92
CA LEU A 125 5.30 -2.35 19.43
C LEU A 125 4.96 -2.89 18.04
N PHE A 126 3.69 -3.19 17.82
CA PHE A 126 3.15 -3.69 16.56
C PHE A 126 2.13 -2.69 16.01
N ASP A 127 2.13 -2.49 14.72
CA ASP A 127 1.09 -1.74 14.01
C ASP A 127 -0.13 -2.61 13.65
N ASP A 128 0.05 -3.93 13.64
CA ASP A 128 -1.02 -4.90 13.50
C ASP A 128 -1.05 -5.85 14.72
N MET A 129 -2.02 -5.63 15.58
CA MET A 129 -2.19 -6.43 16.80
C MET A 129 -2.57 -7.89 16.53
N ARG A 130 -3.09 -8.22 15.33
CA ARG A 130 -3.35 -9.61 14.94
C ARG A 130 -2.05 -10.39 14.81
N VAL A 131 -1.00 -9.74 14.26
CA VAL A 131 0.36 -10.30 14.19
C VAL A 131 0.93 -10.49 15.59
N ALA A 132 0.80 -9.48 16.46
CA ALA A 132 1.24 -9.56 17.84
C ALA A 132 0.64 -10.77 18.57
N LEU A 133 -0.66 -10.96 18.49
CA LEU A 133 -1.38 -12.06 19.14
C LEU A 133 -0.91 -13.45 18.69
N LYS A 134 -0.58 -13.60 17.39
CA LYS A 134 -0.04 -14.85 16.85
C LYS A 134 1.40 -15.13 17.33
N LEU A 135 2.20 -14.08 17.50
CA LEU A 135 3.60 -14.20 17.90
C LEU A 135 3.83 -14.34 19.41
N VAL A 136 2.93 -13.80 20.22
CA VAL A 136 3.07 -13.72 21.69
C VAL A 136 3.39 -15.04 22.34
N GLN A 137 2.74 -16.12 21.91
CA GLN A 137 2.98 -17.45 22.47
C GLN A 137 4.40 -17.98 22.19
N SER A 138 5.01 -17.54 21.08
CA SER A 138 6.32 -18.00 20.64
C SER A 138 7.47 -17.16 21.14
N ILE A 139 7.25 -15.88 21.45
CA ILE A 139 8.33 -14.95 21.81
C ILE A 139 8.39 -14.58 23.29
N GLY A 140 7.30 -14.78 24.06
CA GLY A 140 7.28 -14.57 25.52
C GLY A 140 7.65 -13.16 25.99
N GLN A 141 7.48 -12.14 25.12
CA GLN A 141 7.88 -10.76 25.39
C GLN A 141 6.68 -9.87 25.69
N ARG A 142 6.97 -8.72 26.32
CA ARG A 142 5.99 -7.63 26.44
C ARG A 142 5.77 -6.98 25.07
N TYR A 143 4.53 -6.80 24.72
CA TYR A 143 4.12 -6.16 23.45
C TYR A 143 3.06 -5.09 23.69
N GLY A 144 2.91 -4.21 22.72
CA GLY A 144 1.92 -3.16 22.73
C GLY A 144 1.57 -2.70 21.31
N ASP A 145 0.56 -1.87 21.24
CA ASP A 145 0.11 -1.24 20.00
C ASP A 145 0.95 0.00 19.69
N SER A 146 1.38 0.14 18.45
CA SER A 146 2.10 1.31 17.96
C SER A 146 1.20 2.31 17.23
N TYR A 147 -0.10 2.07 17.11
CA TYR A 147 -1.01 2.85 16.29
C TYR A 147 -0.93 4.34 16.60
N ASP A 148 -1.10 4.73 17.86
CA ASP A 148 -1.07 6.15 18.26
C ASP A 148 0.28 6.81 18.00
N MET A 149 1.36 6.07 18.19
CA MET A 149 2.72 6.56 17.92
C MET A 149 2.93 6.79 16.43
N LEU A 150 2.59 5.82 15.59
CA LEU A 150 2.72 5.92 14.15
C LEU A 150 1.79 6.99 13.58
N PHE A 151 0.57 7.10 14.12
CA PHE A 151 -0.35 8.16 13.75
C PHE A 151 0.25 9.56 14.00
N LYS A 152 0.84 9.79 15.17
CA LYS A 152 1.50 11.06 15.50
C LYS A 152 2.69 11.36 14.60
N VAL A 153 3.52 10.36 14.32
CA VAL A 153 4.66 10.51 13.40
C VAL A 153 4.17 10.89 12.00
N ARG A 154 3.17 10.18 11.47
CA ARG A 154 2.60 10.43 10.14
C ARG A 154 1.75 11.68 10.06
N ALA A 155 1.28 12.23 11.18
CA ALA A 155 0.50 13.47 11.19
C ALA A 155 1.33 14.68 10.76
N ILE A 156 2.62 14.69 11.06
CA ILE A 156 3.55 15.76 10.67
C ILE A 156 4.18 15.37 9.34
N LYS A 157 3.82 16.12 8.28
CA LYS A 157 4.27 15.85 6.92
C LYS A 157 5.61 16.49 6.63
N THR A 158 6.46 15.81 5.89
CA THR A 158 7.66 16.42 5.30
C THR A 158 7.30 17.37 4.15
N ASN A 159 8.25 18.15 3.69
CA ASN A 159 8.01 19.04 2.54
C ASN A 159 7.69 18.26 1.26
N GLU A 160 8.35 17.13 1.06
CA GLU A 160 8.12 16.22 -0.06
C GLU A 160 6.70 15.63 -0.03
N GLU A 161 6.25 15.19 1.15
CA GLU A 161 4.87 14.72 1.34
C GLU A 161 3.87 15.84 1.08
N LEU A 162 4.13 17.06 1.58
CA LEU A 162 3.27 18.23 1.34
C LEU A 162 3.16 18.55 -0.15
N ASP A 163 4.25 18.42 -0.91
CA ASP A 163 4.24 18.65 -2.36
C ASP A 163 3.44 17.57 -3.10
N ILE A 164 3.50 16.32 -2.65
CA ILE A 164 2.64 15.25 -3.16
C ILE A 164 1.17 15.58 -2.88
N PHE A 165 0.82 15.98 -1.65
CA PHE A 165 -0.55 16.34 -1.29
C PHE A 165 -1.07 17.54 -2.09
N ARG A 166 -0.26 18.59 -2.32
CA ARG A 166 -0.65 19.73 -3.17
C ARG A 166 -0.93 19.32 -4.61
N ARG A 167 -0.05 18.49 -5.20
CA ARG A 167 -0.26 17.95 -6.55
C ARG A 167 -1.49 17.06 -6.63
N SER A 168 -1.70 16.23 -5.60
CA SER A 168 -2.88 15.37 -5.45
C SER A 168 -4.17 16.21 -5.43
N GLY A 169 -4.21 17.27 -4.64
CA GLY A 169 -5.35 18.20 -4.62
C GLY A 169 -5.63 18.87 -5.96
N ALA A 170 -4.58 19.37 -6.64
CA ALA A 170 -4.74 19.97 -7.96
C ALA A 170 -5.26 18.98 -9.02
N LYS A 171 -4.84 17.71 -8.96
CA LYS A 171 -5.37 16.66 -9.83
C LYS A 171 -6.84 16.36 -9.50
N ALA A 172 -7.20 16.29 -8.24
CA ALA A 172 -8.56 16.09 -7.79
C ALA A 172 -9.50 17.21 -8.26
N ASP A 173 -9.06 18.46 -8.20
CA ASP A 173 -9.82 19.61 -8.75
C ASP A 173 -10.06 19.46 -10.26
N ARG A 174 -9.07 18.99 -11.03
CA ARG A 174 -9.26 18.72 -12.46
C ARG A 174 -10.27 17.59 -12.72
N VAL A 175 -10.21 16.50 -11.92
CA VAL A 175 -11.19 15.41 -12.01
C VAL A 175 -12.60 15.93 -11.75
N MET A 176 -12.78 16.77 -10.72
CA MET A 176 -14.08 17.38 -10.43
C MET A 176 -14.57 18.28 -11.58
N GLY A 177 -13.70 19.14 -12.10
CA GLY A 177 -14.04 20.00 -13.24
C GLY A 177 -14.41 19.20 -14.49
N HIS A 178 -13.67 18.13 -14.79
CA HIS A 178 -13.98 17.22 -15.89
C HIS A 178 -15.33 16.54 -15.68
N THR A 179 -15.60 16.04 -14.47
CA THR A 179 -16.88 15.39 -14.16
C THR A 179 -18.05 16.32 -14.39
N VAL A 180 -17.98 17.54 -13.86
CA VAL A 180 -19.04 18.55 -14.09
C VAL A 180 -19.28 18.78 -15.58
N SER A 181 -18.21 18.82 -16.39
CA SER A 181 -18.35 19.01 -17.86
C SER A 181 -19.04 17.84 -18.56
N LEU A 182 -19.05 16.66 -17.95
CA LEU A 182 -19.70 15.47 -18.49
C LEU A 182 -21.18 15.37 -18.12
N LEU A 183 -21.62 16.09 -17.07
CA LEU A 183 -23.00 16.06 -16.63
C LEU A 183 -23.86 16.79 -17.65
N SER A 184 -24.59 16.05 -18.46
CA SER A 184 -25.50 16.61 -19.47
C SER A 184 -26.66 15.67 -19.72
N GLU A 185 -27.77 16.26 -20.14
CA GLU A 185 -28.96 15.51 -20.53
C GLU A 185 -28.63 14.45 -21.60
N GLY A 186 -29.24 13.29 -21.48
CA GLY A 186 -29.07 12.18 -22.41
C GLY A 186 -27.84 11.29 -22.17
N LYS A 187 -26.97 11.62 -21.21
CA LYS A 187 -25.92 10.70 -20.77
C LYS A 187 -26.39 9.87 -19.59
N THR A 188 -25.96 8.62 -19.55
CA THR A 188 -26.22 7.75 -18.39
C THR A 188 -25.22 7.98 -17.28
N TRP A 189 -25.60 7.70 -16.05
CA TRP A 189 -24.71 7.72 -14.88
C TRP A 189 -23.49 6.83 -15.11
N ALA A 190 -23.70 5.61 -15.65
CA ALA A 190 -22.62 4.67 -15.99
C ALA A 190 -21.63 5.23 -17.01
N HIS A 191 -22.12 6.01 -18.00
CA HIS A 191 -21.26 6.63 -18.99
C HIS A 191 -20.31 7.63 -18.33
N VAL A 192 -20.83 8.47 -17.46
CA VAL A 192 -20.04 9.50 -16.77
C VAL A 192 -19.04 8.85 -15.81
N GLU A 193 -19.46 7.87 -15.00
CA GLU A 193 -18.53 7.17 -14.11
C GLU A 193 -17.33 6.56 -14.87
N LYS A 194 -17.59 5.89 -15.99
CA LYS A 194 -16.51 5.31 -16.82
C LYS A 194 -15.59 6.37 -17.40
N ALA A 195 -16.14 7.50 -17.85
CA ALA A 195 -15.34 8.60 -18.40
C ALA A 195 -14.47 9.24 -17.31
N VAL A 196 -15.02 9.43 -16.11
CA VAL A 196 -14.28 9.97 -14.96
C VAL A 196 -13.18 9.00 -14.50
N ALA A 197 -13.48 7.69 -14.40
CA ALA A 197 -12.48 6.69 -14.05
C ALA A 197 -11.30 6.70 -15.04
N LYS A 198 -11.59 6.78 -16.35
CA LYS A 198 -10.55 6.92 -17.37
C LYS A 198 -9.72 8.19 -17.16
N PHE A 199 -10.37 9.32 -16.94
CA PHE A 199 -9.69 10.59 -16.72
C PHE A 199 -8.82 10.57 -15.45
N MET A 200 -9.26 9.87 -14.38
CA MET A 200 -8.43 9.68 -13.18
C MET A 200 -7.13 8.95 -13.52
N ILE A 201 -7.21 7.89 -14.34
CA ILE A 201 -6.02 7.14 -14.79
C ILE A 201 -5.11 8.02 -15.65
N ASP A 202 -5.67 8.80 -16.57
CA ASP A 202 -4.92 9.75 -17.42
C ASP A 202 -4.22 10.85 -16.57
N GLU A 203 -4.73 11.13 -15.37
CA GLU A 203 -4.14 12.02 -14.37
C GLU A 203 -3.20 11.30 -13.38
N ASP A 204 -2.78 10.08 -13.64
CA ASP A 204 -1.97 9.22 -12.76
C ASP A 204 -2.61 8.94 -11.39
N ILE A 205 -3.91 9.03 -11.28
CA ILE A 205 -4.65 8.65 -10.08
C ILE A 205 -5.11 7.21 -10.22
N ASN A 206 -4.72 6.35 -9.29
CA ASN A 206 -5.26 4.99 -9.20
C ASN A 206 -6.61 5.04 -8.49
N PRO A 207 -7.75 4.90 -9.21
CA PRO A 207 -9.06 4.89 -8.58
C PRO A 207 -9.24 3.65 -7.71
N LEU A 208 -10.00 3.78 -6.63
CA LEU A 208 -10.44 2.60 -5.89
C LEU A 208 -11.43 1.76 -6.73
N PRO A 209 -11.60 0.47 -6.43
CA PRO A 209 -12.52 -0.40 -7.16
C PRO A 209 -13.97 0.09 -7.18
N THR A 210 -14.35 0.92 -6.21
CA THR A 210 -15.69 1.51 -6.09
C THR A 210 -15.75 2.97 -6.53
N SER A 211 -14.66 3.53 -7.03
CA SER A 211 -14.56 4.94 -7.41
C SER A 211 -14.28 5.09 -8.92
N PRO A 212 -14.73 6.15 -9.55
CA PRO A 212 -15.64 7.18 -9.00
C PRO A 212 -17.05 6.63 -8.78
N MET A 213 -17.77 7.24 -7.84
CA MET A 213 -19.20 6.97 -7.63
C MET A 213 -19.99 8.23 -7.91
N LEU A 214 -21.01 8.11 -8.75
CA LEU A 214 -22.03 9.13 -8.91
C LEU A 214 -23.34 8.58 -8.35
N PHE A 215 -23.95 9.34 -7.47
CA PHE A 215 -25.24 9.00 -6.92
C PHE A 215 -26.09 10.26 -6.74
N GLY A 216 -27.38 10.08 -6.64
CA GLY A 216 -28.29 11.20 -6.57
C GLY A 216 -29.65 10.84 -7.15
N GLY A 217 -30.25 11.76 -7.87
CA GLY A 217 -31.57 11.63 -8.46
C GLY A 217 -32.49 12.75 -8.04
N THR A 218 -33.80 12.49 -7.95
CA THR A 218 -34.73 13.44 -7.35
C THR A 218 -34.41 13.60 -5.86
N TYR A 219 -34.83 14.70 -5.24
CA TYR A 219 -34.50 15.02 -3.85
C TYR A 219 -34.76 13.86 -2.89
N ASP A 220 -35.85 13.13 -3.06
CA ASP A 220 -36.21 11.99 -2.22
C ASP A 220 -35.26 10.79 -2.35
N LEU A 221 -34.55 10.68 -3.47
CA LEU A 221 -33.64 9.56 -3.77
C LEU A 221 -32.16 9.92 -3.57
N ALA A 222 -31.82 11.20 -3.60
CA ALA A 222 -30.44 11.68 -3.56
C ALA A 222 -29.65 11.21 -2.31
N PHE A 223 -30.35 10.97 -1.21
CA PHE A 223 -29.76 10.54 0.07
C PHE A 223 -30.00 9.07 0.43
N LYS A 224 -30.39 8.26 -0.56
CA LYS A 224 -30.59 6.81 -0.40
C LYS A 224 -29.48 6.06 -1.16
N PRO A 225 -28.30 5.89 -0.60
CA PRO A 225 -27.14 5.32 -1.31
C PRO A 225 -27.39 3.92 -1.85
N ASP A 226 -28.28 3.14 -1.25
CA ASP A 226 -28.65 1.80 -1.73
C ASP A 226 -29.35 1.81 -3.09
N LEU A 227 -29.84 2.97 -3.52
CA LEU A 227 -30.56 3.14 -4.79
C LEU A 227 -29.69 3.65 -5.93
N PHE A 228 -28.45 4.10 -5.68
CA PHE A 228 -27.64 4.70 -6.74
C PHE A 228 -27.37 3.74 -7.90
N ARG A 229 -27.21 2.44 -7.64
CA ARG A 229 -27.02 1.43 -8.69
C ARG A 229 -28.27 1.22 -9.56
N THR A 230 -29.45 1.52 -9.06
CA THR A 230 -30.68 1.43 -9.86
C THR A 230 -30.76 2.53 -10.93
N LEU A 231 -30.09 3.65 -10.70
CA LEU A 231 -30.00 4.76 -11.65
C LEU A 231 -28.87 4.60 -12.66
N PHE A 232 -27.97 3.64 -12.48
CA PHE A 232 -26.71 3.50 -13.21
C PHE A 232 -26.88 3.52 -14.74
N ASN A 233 -27.91 2.87 -15.25
CA ASN A 233 -28.22 2.83 -16.69
C ASN A 233 -29.27 3.86 -17.13
N GLN A 234 -29.72 4.74 -16.25
CA GLN A 234 -30.65 5.81 -16.57
C GLN A 234 -29.88 7.05 -17.06
N ASN A 235 -30.56 7.88 -17.82
CA ASN A 235 -30.02 9.16 -18.23
C ASN A 235 -30.17 10.20 -17.11
N PHE A 236 -29.28 11.20 -17.12
CA PHE A 236 -29.48 12.39 -16.31
C PHE A 236 -30.72 13.16 -16.81
N GLU A 237 -31.50 13.67 -15.88
CA GLU A 237 -32.68 14.47 -16.11
C GLU A 237 -32.56 15.85 -15.45
N PRO A 238 -33.14 16.89 -16.01
CA PRO A 238 -33.16 18.21 -15.39
C PRO A 238 -33.77 18.16 -13.98
N GLY A 239 -33.16 18.90 -13.04
CA GLY A 239 -33.62 19.01 -11.66
C GLY A 239 -33.15 17.87 -10.74
N GLN A 240 -32.39 16.92 -11.24
CA GLN A 240 -31.76 15.91 -10.39
C GLN A 240 -30.59 16.50 -9.59
N ILE A 241 -30.42 16.02 -8.39
CA ILE A 241 -29.21 16.25 -7.56
C ILE A 241 -28.20 15.19 -7.97
N VAL A 242 -26.97 15.60 -8.22
CA VAL A 242 -25.84 14.70 -8.50
C VAL A 242 -24.82 14.87 -7.41
N ILE A 243 -24.48 13.79 -6.71
CA ILE A 243 -23.41 13.73 -5.75
C ILE A 243 -22.28 12.93 -6.39
N LEU A 244 -21.10 13.53 -6.46
CA LEU A 244 -19.90 12.90 -6.95
C LEU A 244 -18.99 12.59 -5.77
N GLU A 245 -18.57 11.34 -5.69
CA GLU A 245 -17.54 10.90 -4.77
C GLU A 245 -16.39 10.30 -5.57
N THR A 246 -15.19 10.87 -5.44
CA THR A 246 -13.97 10.36 -6.06
C THR A 246 -12.98 9.97 -5.00
N GLN A 247 -12.57 8.71 -5.03
CA GLN A 247 -11.57 8.15 -4.14
C GLN A 247 -10.47 7.50 -4.95
N GLY A 248 -9.22 7.77 -4.60
CA GLY A 248 -8.09 7.20 -5.31
C GLY A 248 -6.77 7.52 -4.62
N GLN A 249 -5.69 7.15 -5.26
CA GLN A 249 -4.34 7.40 -4.78
C GLN A 249 -3.47 8.01 -5.87
N TYR A 250 -2.73 9.05 -5.50
CA TYR A 250 -1.65 9.62 -6.30
C TYR A 250 -0.35 9.57 -5.48
N HIS A 251 0.67 8.82 -5.94
CA HIS A 251 1.91 8.58 -5.18
C HIS A 251 1.65 8.21 -3.71
N LYS A 252 0.68 7.31 -3.47
CA LYS A 252 0.23 6.87 -2.14
C LYS A 252 -0.46 7.95 -1.28
N ALA A 253 -0.57 9.19 -1.75
CA ALA A 253 -1.45 10.16 -1.13
C ALA A 253 -2.90 9.80 -1.46
N TRP A 254 -3.70 9.72 -0.44
CA TRP A 254 -5.13 9.44 -0.55
C TRP A 254 -5.86 10.67 -1.05
N ILE A 255 -6.73 10.47 -2.02
CA ILE A 255 -7.68 11.46 -2.53
C ILE A 255 -9.07 10.97 -2.15
N ASP A 256 -9.84 11.81 -1.48
CA ASP A 256 -11.25 11.57 -1.15
C ASP A 256 -11.97 12.92 -1.20
N ILE A 257 -12.69 13.14 -2.28
CA ILE A 257 -13.38 14.43 -2.53
C ILE A 257 -14.82 14.15 -2.92
N ASN A 258 -15.71 14.88 -2.27
CA ASN A 258 -17.15 14.88 -2.51
C ASN A 258 -17.63 16.25 -2.95
N ARG A 259 -18.58 16.27 -3.88
CA ARG A 259 -19.32 17.45 -4.34
C ARG A 259 -20.78 17.12 -4.59
#